data_9c27711aee79531ba5af9d19e7606c18
#
_entry.id   9c27711aee79531ba5af9d19e7606c18
#
_cell.length_a   1.000
_cell.length_b   1.000
_cell.length_c   1.000
_cell.angle_alpha   90.00
_cell.angle_beta   90.00
_cell.angle_gamma   90.00
#
_symmetry.space_group_name_H-M   'P 1'
#
loop_
_entity.id
_entity.type
_entity.pdbx_description
1 polymer ?
#
loop_
_entity_poly.entity_id
_entity_poly.type
_entity_poly.pdbx_seq_one_letter_code
_entity_poly.pdbx_strand_id
1 'polypeptide(L)'
;LTALSETVLDAFDNIGFLRDRQNFVPHITLARIKSLCEKQYFQKVVQAIEQKTYIRQEVNEVVLYRSFLRNEGPFYRVIKKWKLKE
;
A
#
# COMPACT_ATOMS: atom_id res chain seq x y z
N LEU A 1 3.81 -11.50 0.43
CA LEU A 1 3.02 -10.43 -0.23
C LEU A 1 3.33 -10.26 -1.72
N THR A 2 4.59 -10.42 -2.11
CA THR A 2 4.96 -10.25 -3.53
C THR A 2 4.29 -11.31 -4.41
N ALA A 3 4.31 -12.58 -4.00
CA ALA A 3 3.66 -13.65 -4.75
C ALA A 3 2.14 -13.45 -4.83
N LEU A 4 1.53 -12.99 -3.76
CA LEU A 4 0.10 -12.68 -3.73
C LEU A 4 -0.24 -11.54 -4.70
N SER A 5 0.56 -10.47 -4.70
CA SER A 5 0.33 -9.34 -5.60
C SER A 5 0.45 -9.74 -7.06
N GLU A 6 1.41 -10.59 -7.40
CA GLU A 6 1.57 -11.11 -8.77
C GLU A 6 0.34 -11.91 -9.19
N THR A 7 -0.18 -12.77 -8.32
CA THR A 7 -1.39 -13.53 -8.60
C THR A 7 -2.59 -12.63 -8.86
N VAL A 8 -2.78 -11.60 -8.04
CA VAL A 8 -3.87 -10.65 -8.20
C VAL A 8 -3.74 -9.85 -9.49
N LEU A 9 -2.53 -9.34 -9.79
CA LEU A 9 -2.28 -8.57 -11.00
C LEU A 9 -2.53 -9.41 -12.25
N ASP A 10 -2.07 -10.64 -12.28
CA ASP A 10 -2.29 -11.54 -13.42
C ASP A 10 -3.77 -11.86 -13.61
N ALA A 11 -4.51 -12.08 -12.53
CA ALA A 11 -5.93 -12.36 -12.60
C ALA A 11 -6.71 -11.18 -13.19
N PHE A 12 -6.40 -9.96 -12.79
CA PHE A 12 -7.04 -8.76 -13.34
C PHE A 12 -6.64 -8.51 -14.81
N ASP A 13 -5.37 -8.77 -15.15
CA ASP A 13 -4.90 -8.63 -16.52
C ASP A 13 -5.65 -9.59 -17.46
N ASN A 14 -5.90 -10.81 -17.02
CA ASN A 14 -6.61 -11.82 -17.79
C ASN A 14 -8.06 -11.45 -18.11
N ILE A 15 -8.67 -10.59 -17.30
CA ILE A 15 -10.06 -10.14 -17.53
C ILE A 15 -10.15 -8.71 -18.10
N GLY A 16 -9.04 -8.15 -18.55
CA GLY A 16 -9.02 -6.91 -19.29
C GLY A 16 -8.51 -5.67 -18.55
N PHE A 17 -8.13 -5.81 -17.28
CA PHE A 17 -7.52 -4.71 -16.52
C PHE A 17 -6.02 -4.79 -16.67
N LEU A 18 -5.44 -3.91 -17.47
CA LEU A 18 -4.02 -3.95 -17.79
C LEU A 18 -3.17 -3.83 -16.54
N ARG A 19 -2.14 -4.66 -16.48
CA ARG A 19 -1.19 -4.66 -15.38
C ARG A 19 -0.37 -3.36 -15.37
N ASP A 20 -0.17 -2.80 -14.18
CA ASP A 20 0.73 -1.67 -14.00
C ASP A 20 2.16 -2.08 -14.37
N ARG A 21 2.88 -1.16 -15.02
CA ARG A 21 4.27 -1.39 -15.41
C ARG A 21 5.23 -1.39 -14.23
N GLN A 22 4.85 -0.75 -13.12
CA GLN A 22 5.69 -0.68 -11.94
C GLN A 22 5.58 -1.98 -11.14
N ASN A 23 6.70 -2.39 -10.56
CA ASN A 23 6.72 -3.53 -9.66
C ASN A 23 6.02 -3.17 -8.36
N PHE A 24 5.27 -4.14 -7.82
CA PHE A 24 4.65 -3.97 -6.52
C PHE A 24 5.71 -3.98 -5.42
N VAL A 25 5.68 -2.96 -4.57
CA VAL A 25 6.52 -2.87 -3.38
C VAL A 25 5.60 -2.80 -2.17
N PRO A 26 5.59 -3.83 -1.30
CA PRO A 26 4.77 -3.79 -0.10
C PRO A 26 5.16 -2.59 0.77
N HIS A 27 4.18 -1.77 1.13
CA HIS A 27 4.49 -0.58 1.91
C HIS A 27 3.26 -0.09 2.68
N ILE A 28 3.52 0.67 3.72
CA ILE A 28 2.52 1.44 4.45
C ILE A 28 2.98 2.89 4.42
N THR A 29 2.14 3.78 3.91
CA THR A 29 2.44 5.21 3.87
C THR A 29 2.33 5.79 5.26
N LEU A 30 3.43 6.33 5.78
CA LEU A 30 3.45 6.97 7.10
C LEU A 30 3.07 8.45 7.03
N ALA A 31 3.49 9.13 5.97
CA ALA A 31 3.25 10.55 5.81
C ALA A 31 3.45 10.97 4.36
N ARG A 32 2.82 12.07 3.98
CA ARG A 32 3.03 12.73 2.70
C ARG A 32 3.54 14.13 2.92
N ILE A 33 4.58 14.50 2.20
CA ILE A 33 5.19 15.81 2.31
C ILE A 33 4.66 16.69 1.20
N LYS A 34 3.97 17.78 1.58
CA LYS A 34 3.42 18.73 0.62
C LYS A 34 4.43 19.82 0.24
N SER A 35 5.29 20.19 1.17
CA SER A 35 6.36 21.15 0.93
C SER A 35 7.53 20.87 1.86
N LEU A 36 8.75 21.15 1.39
CA LEU A 36 9.98 20.94 2.15
C LEU A 36 10.61 22.27 2.46
N CYS A 37 10.51 22.71 3.73
CA CYS A 37 11.12 23.95 4.18
C CYS A 37 12.60 23.75 4.51
N GLU A 38 12.97 22.61 5.11
CA GLU A 38 14.35 22.30 5.48
C GLU A 38 14.69 20.87 5.11
N LYS A 39 15.43 20.73 4.01
CA LYS A 39 15.80 19.44 3.46
C LYS A 39 16.72 18.64 4.39
N GLN A 40 17.67 19.33 5.03
CA GLN A 40 18.63 18.67 5.93
C GLN A 40 17.96 18.10 7.17
N TYR A 41 17.04 18.83 7.75
CA TYR A 41 16.27 18.38 8.91
C TYR A 41 15.44 17.14 8.54
N PHE A 42 14.80 17.16 7.39
CA PHE A 42 14.02 16.03 6.88
C PHE A 42 14.88 14.79 6.73
N GLN A 43 16.08 14.93 6.15
CA GLN A 43 17.00 13.81 5.99
C GLN A 43 17.41 13.18 7.32
N LYS A 44 17.62 14.01 8.35
CA LYS A 44 17.95 13.50 9.68
C LYS A 44 16.80 12.72 10.29
N VAL A 45 15.57 13.18 10.14
CA VAL A 45 14.39 12.46 10.63
C VAL A 45 14.25 11.11 9.92
N VAL A 46 14.39 11.07 8.60
CA VAL A 46 14.32 9.82 7.82
C VAL A 46 15.38 8.84 8.28
N GLN A 47 16.63 9.28 8.45
CA GLN A 47 17.71 8.42 8.92
C GLN A 47 17.45 7.85 10.32
N ALA A 48 16.81 8.64 11.19
CA ALA A 48 16.49 8.18 12.53
C ALA A 48 15.44 7.08 12.56
N ILE A 49 14.53 7.05 11.59
CA ILE A 49 13.42 6.10 11.58
C ILE A 49 13.61 4.89 10.68
N GLU A 50 14.48 4.96 9.66
CA GLU A 50 14.53 3.95 8.59
C GLU A 50 15.02 2.57 9.04
N GLN A 51 15.81 2.50 10.10
CA GLN A 51 16.38 1.24 10.57
C GLN A 51 15.62 0.58 11.72
N LYS A 52 14.51 1.17 12.12
CA LYS A 52 13.72 0.63 13.22
C LYS A 52 12.62 -0.29 12.72
N THR A 53 12.43 -1.41 13.41
CA THR A 53 11.26 -2.26 13.20
C THR A 53 10.16 -1.78 14.14
N TYR A 54 9.08 -1.24 13.58
CA TYR A 54 7.99 -0.67 14.37
C TYR A 54 6.90 -1.69 14.67
N ILE A 55 6.60 -2.56 13.71
CA ILE A 55 5.55 -3.55 13.85
C ILE A 55 5.82 -4.73 12.94
N ARG A 56 5.47 -5.91 13.41
CA ARG A 56 5.35 -7.11 12.57
C ARG A 56 3.90 -7.54 12.58
N GLN A 57 3.33 -7.72 11.41
CA GLN A 57 1.93 -8.08 11.28
C GLN A 57 1.80 -9.30 10.38
N GLU A 58 1.06 -10.30 10.85
CA GLU A 58 0.67 -11.41 10.02
C GLU A 58 -0.48 -10.99 9.12
N VAL A 59 -0.32 -11.21 7.81
CA VAL A 59 -1.36 -10.90 6.83
C VAL A 59 -2.15 -12.18 6.58
N ASN A 60 -3.43 -12.16 6.95
CA ASN A 60 -4.30 -13.33 6.81
C ASN A 60 -5.55 -13.08 5.97
N GLU A 61 -5.73 -11.86 5.46
CA GLU A 61 -6.88 -11.49 4.64
C GLU A 61 -6.46 -10.62 3.47
N VAL A 62 -7.19 -10.75 2.37
CA VAL A 62 -7.15 -9.81 1.25
C VAL A 62 -8.53 -9.18 1.14
N VAL A 63 -8.59 -7.86 0.99
CA VAL A 63 -9.83 -7.12 0.95
C VAL A 63 -9.92 -6.33 -0.33
N LEU A 64 -11.06 -6.44 -1.02
CA LEU A 64 -11.38 -5.59 -2.15
C LEU A 64 -12.25 -4.43 -1.66
N TYR A 65 -11.77 -3.20 -1.89
CA TYR A 65 -12.45 -1.99 -1.50
C TYR A 65 -12.98 -1.23 -2.72
N ARG A 66 -14.11 -0.56 -2.52
CA ARG A 66 -14.52 0.53 -3.40
C ARG A 66 -14.07 1.85 -2.77
N SER A 67 -13.36 2.65 -3.54
CA SER A 67 -12.85 3.94 -3.09
C SER A 67 -13.77 5.06 -3.56
N PHE A 68 -14.12 5.96 -2.63
CA PHE A 68 -14.88 7.17 -2.91
C PHE A 68 -14.01 8.37 -2.58
N LEU A 69 -13.85 9.27 -3.54
CA LEU A 69 -13.09 10.51 -3.31
C LEU A 69 -14.02 11.55 -2.68
N ARG A 70 -13.63 12.05 -1.51
CA ARG A 70 -14.34 13.10 -0.77
C ARG A 70 -13.38 14.21 -0.42
N ASN A 71 -13.90 15.39 -0.06
CA ASN A 71 -13.09 16.53 0.32
C ASN A 71 -12.20 16.27 1.54
N GLU A 72 -12.66 15.46 2.48
CA GLU A 72 -11.90 15.07 3.67
C GLU A 72 -10.85 14.00 3.39
N GLY A 73 -10.83 13.41 2.19
CA GLY A 73 -9.96 12.33 1.82
C GLY A 73 -10.72 11.14 1.27
N PRO A 74 -10.03 10.04 0.95
CA PRO A 74 -10.71 8.87 0.40
C PRO A 74 -11.54 8.15 1.47
N PHE A 75 -12.70 7.69 1.07
CA PHE A 75 -13.55 6.82 1.87
C PHE A 75 -13.60 5.45 1.22
N TYR A 76 -13.42 4.38 2.00
CA TYR A 76 -13.36 3.02 1.48
C TYR A 76 -14.53 2.18 1.98
N ARG A 77 -15.17 1.46 1.07
CA ARG A 77 -16.21 0.50 1.39
C ARG A 77 -15.75 -0.90 1.01
N VAL A 78 -15.87 -1.83 1.92
CA VAL A 78 -15.51 -3.23 1.66
C VAL A 78 -16.50 -3.85 0.68
N ILE A 79 -15.97 -4.39 -0.44
CA ILE A 79 -16.76 -5.14 -1.38
C ILE A 79 -16.72 -6.62 -1.01
N LYS A 80 -15.54 -7.17 -0.77
CA LYS A 80 -15.36 -8.58 -0.43
C LYS A 80 -14.05 -8.80 0.31
N LYS A 81 -14.05 -9.80 1.18
CA LYS A 81 -12.87 -10.26 1.91
C LYS A 81 -12.59 -11.72 1.59
N TRP A 82 -11.31 -12.07 1.50
CA TRP A 82 -10.85 -13.45 1.35
C TRP A 82 -9.85 -13.75 2.43
N LYS A 83 -10.01 -14.90 3.09
CA LYS A 83 -9.00 -15.39 4.02
C LYS A 83 -7.89 -16.08 3.26
N LEU A 84 -6.66 -15.82 3.65
CA LEU A 84 -5.49 -16.48 3.07
C LEU A 84 -5.30 -17.83 3.77
N LYS A 85 -4.90 -18.82 2.99
CA LYS A 85 -4.50 -20.11 3.53
C LYS A 85 -3.13 -19.98 4.20
N GLU A 86 -3.00 -20.60 5.36
CA GLU A 86 -1.72 -20.69 6.04
C GLU A 86 -0.75 -21.60 5.31
#